data_217eadd2f125186e26ee73be70272600
#
_entry.id   217eadd2f125186e26ee73be70272600
#
_cell.length_a   1.000
_cell.length_b   1.000
_cell.length_c   1.000
_cell.angle_alpha   90.00
_cell.angle_beta   90.00
_cell.angle_gamma   90.00
#
_symmetry.space_group_name_H-M   'P 1'
#
loop_
_entity.id
_entity.type
_entity.pdbx_description
1 polymer ?
#
loop_
_entity_poly.entity_id
_entity_poly.type
_entity_poly.pdbx_seq_one_letter_code
_entity_poly.pdbx_strand_id
1 'polypeptide(L)'
;YSKQKIIKSDLKEVSKTLYYKKLSRGSLVTKFEKAICKHTNSKFAIAVNSGTSAIILAVQSLSLKKRTYIAVPNITFIGTANSVLLSGYKVLLVDVDETTGLVDLNNLKKTIKGKKVSCFINVHLNGNIEDIEKIYKFCKKRNIKIIDDACHALGTTYFLKGNYLKICNNSFCDISTLSFHPTKLITTGEGGALLTNNKNIYKRALSLMNHGYQADKIKEGKYFHEYYKVFYP
;
A
#
# COMPACT_ATOMS: atom_id res chain seq x y z
N TYR A 1 -18.63 9.39 -0.51
CA TYR A 1 -17.85 8.96 0.66
C TYR A 1 -18.79 8.35 1.70
N SER A 2 -18.37 7.27 2.38
CA SER A 2 -19.17 6.59 3.39
C SER A 2 -19.22 7.38 4.71
N LYS A 3 -20.26 7.13 5.51
CA LYS A 3 -20.36 7.61 6.88
C LYS A 3 -20.09 6.43 7.82
N GLN A 4 -19.09 6.56 8.69
CA GLN A 4 -18.78 5.54 9.69
C GLN A 4 -19.93 5.37 10.69
N LYS A 5 -20.12 4.17 11.20
CA LYS A 5 -21.07 3.84 12.25
C LYS A 5 -20.29 3.31 13.46
N ILE A 6 -20.19 4.12 14.50
CA ILE A 6 -19.60 3.72 15.79
C ILE A 6 -20.72 3.20 16.69
N ILE A 7 -20.56 2.01 17.23
CA ILE A 7 -21.53 1.36 18.12
C ILE A 7 -20.97 1.23 19.53
N LYS A 8 -21.86 0.93 20.51
CA LYS A 8 -21.48 0.85 21.93
C LYS A 8 -20.35 -0.16 22.22
N SER A 9 -20.31 -1.27 21.49
CA SER A 9 -19.22 -2.24 21.61
C SER A 9 -17.85 -1.67 21.22
N ASP A 10 -17.80 -0.82 20.19
CA ASP A 10 -16.55 -0.18 19.75
C ASP A 10 -16.01 0.75 20.83
N LEU A 11 -16.89 1.57 21.42
CA LEU A 11 -16.53 2.45 22.55
C LEU A 11 -16.00 1.64 23.74
N LYS A 12 -16.66 0.53 24.07
CA LYS A 12 -16.24 -0.34 25.17
C LYS A 12 -14.84 -0.93 24.93
N GLU A 13 -14.57 -1.43 23.74
CA GLU A 13 -13.24 -2.01 23.44
C GLU A 13 -12.13 -0.95 23.38
N VAL A 14 -12.42 0.25 22.85
CA VAL A 14 -11.46 1.36 22.86
C VAL A 14 -11.16 1.79 24.31
N SER A 15 -12.16 2.03 25.14
CA SER A 15 -11.98 2.39 26.55
C SER A 15 -11.19 1.33 27.31
N LYS A 16 -11.52 0.05 27.12
CA LYS A 16 -10.77 -1.07 27.72
C LYS A 16 -9.31 -1.08 27.28
N THR A 17 -9.04 -0.73 26.03
CA THR A 17 -7.67 -0.68 25.48
C THR A 17 -6.87 0.43 26.16
N LEU A 18 -7.47 1.62 26.32
CA LEU A 18 -6.82 2.76 26.98
C LEU A 18 -6.45 2.47 28.43
N TYR A 19 -7.32 1.80 29.18
CA TYR A 19 -7.08 1.51 30.59
C TYR A 19 -6.14 0.32 30.86
N TYR A 20 -6.21 -0.73 30.02
CA TYR A 20 -5.64 -2.02 30.38
C TYR A 20 -4.61 -2.56 29.38
N LYS A 21 -4.30 -1.83 28.32
CA LYS A 21 -3.43 -2.32 27.24
C LYS A 21 -2.25 -1.40 26.97
N LYS A 22 -1.26 -1.95 26.30
CA LYS A 22 -0.12 -1.20 25.79
C LYS A 22 -0.58 -0.28 24.66
N LEU A 23 -0.45 1.03 24.81
CA LEU A 23 -0.89 2.04 23.83
C LEU A 23 0.06 2.11 22.60
N SER A 24 1.34 1.77 22.79
CA SER A 24 2.25 1.63 21.65
C SER A 24 1.95 0.34 20.88
N ARG A 25 2.62 0.11 19.74
CA ARG A 25 2.46 -1.10 18.93
C ARG A 25 2.48 -2.38 19.79
N GLY A 26 1.33 -3.01 19.95
CA GLY A 26 1.12 -4.16 20.81
C GLY A 26 0.33 -5.28 20.13
N SER A 27 -0.18 -6.23 20.94
CA SER A 27 -0.91 -7.42 20.46
C SER A 27 -2.18 -7.09 19.66
N LEU A 28 -2.83 -5.95 19.92
CA LEU A 28 -4.02 -5.54 19.16
C LEU A 28 -3.68 -5.15 17.73
N VAL A 29 -2.54 -4.48 17.51
CA VAL A 29 -2.07 -4.17 16.14
C VAL A 29 -1.81 -5.47 15.37
N THR A 30 -1.15 -6.44 15.99
CA THR A 30 -0.92 -7.74 15.37
C THR A 30 -2.21 -8.51 15.08
N LYS A 31 -3.22 -8.42 15.96
CA LYS A 31 -4.55 -9.01 15.70
C LYS A 31 -5.22 -8.34 14.51
N PHE A 32 -5.16 -7.02 14.42
CA PHE A 32 -5.71 -6.26 13.31
C PHE A 32 -5.03 -6.62 11.98
N GLU A 33 -3.70 -6.68 11.95
CA GLU A 33 -2.93 -7.08 10.76
C GLU A 33 -3.32 -8.50 10.30
N LYS A 34 -3.45 -9.46 11.23
CA LYS A 34 -3.92 -10.81 10.92
C LYS A 34 -5.36 -10.84 10.39
N ALA A 35 -6.25 -10.00 10.95
CA ALA A 35 -7.64 -9.90 10.48
C ALA A 35 -7.70 -9.34 9.05
N ILE A 36 -6.92 -8.30 8.73
CA ILE A 36 -6.81 -7.76 7.38
C ILE A 36 -6.24 -8.79 6.40
N CYS A 37 -5.17 -9.52 6.77
CA CYS A 37 -4.65 -10.61 5.95
C CYS A 37 -5.72 -11.66 5.64
N LYS A 38 -6.47 -12.10 6.65
CA LYS A 38 -7.58 -13.08 6.48
C LYS A 38 -8.69 -12.54 5.57
N HIS A 39 -9.03 -11.25 5.73
CA HIS A 39 -10.08 -10.62 4.92
C HIS A 39 -9.69 -10.48 3.46
N THR A 40 -8.44 -10.14 3.16
CA THR A 40 -7.94 -9.87 1.81
C THR A 40 -7.29 -11.07 1.13
N ASN A 41 -7.01 -12.16 1.85
CA ASN A 41 -6.18 -13.30 1.41
C ASN A 41 -4.72 -12.90 1.10
N SER A 42 -4.21 -11.84 1.72
CA SER A 42 -2.79 -11.49 1.65
C SER A 42 -1.97 -12.24 2.70
N LYS A 43 -0.67 -12.45 2.44
CA LYS A 43 0.22 -13.17 3.39
C LYS A 43 0.69 -12.30 4.54
N PHE A 44 0.94 -11.02 4.28
CA PHE A 44 1.50 -10.08 5.25
C PHE A 44 0.77 -8.75 5.20
N ALA A 45 0.57 -8.14 6.36
CA ALA A 45 0.06 -6.79 6.52
C ALA A 45 0.88 -6.03 7.57
N ILE A 46 1.01 -4.73 7.39
CA ILE A 46 1.65 -3.79 8.32
C ILE A 46 0.70 -2.62 8.51
N ALA A 47 0.22 -2.40 9.72
CA ALA A 47 -0.59 -1.25 10.07
C ALA A 47 0.30 0.00 10.25
N VAL A 48 -0.16 1.12 9.70
CA VAL A 48 0.47 2.44 9.77
C VAL A 48 -0.57 3.51 10.09
N ASN A 49 -0.15 4.75 10.32
CA ASN A 49 -1.03 5.83 10.80
C ASN A 49 -1.90 6.48 9.71
N SER A 50 -1.67 6.23 8.42
CA SER A 50 -2.51 6.74 7.32
C SER A 50 -2.30 5.97 6.02
N GLY A 51 -3.25 6.12 5.06
CA GLY A 51 -3.07 5.60 3.70
C GLY A 51 -1.85 6.22 3.00
N THR A 52 -1.61 7.52 3.18
CA THR A 52 -0.43 8.20 2.62
C THR A 52 0.87 7.60 3.16
N SER A 53 0.95 7.35 4.46
CA SER A 53 2.11 6.65 5.06
C SER A 53 2.27 5.24 4.53
N ALA A 54 1.17 4.53 4.25
CA ALA A 54 1.23 3.22 3.62
C ALA A 54 1.83 3.28 2.22
N ILE A 55 1.48 4.29 1.40
CA ILE A 55 2.05 4.48 0.05
C ILE A 55 3.53 4.86 0.13
N ILE A 56 3.92 5.79 1.01
CA ILE A 56 5.34 6.15 1.23
C ILE A 56 6.14 4.90 1.60
N LEU A 57 5.66 4.13 2.58
CA LEU A 57 6.30 2.90 3.02
C LEU A 57 6.39 1.87 1.89
N ALA A 58 5.34 1.76 1.05
CA ALA A 58 5.32 0.87 -0.11
C ALA A 58 6.40 1.24 -1.12
N VAL A 59 6.50 2.52 -1.52
CA VAL A 59 7.51 3.01 -2.46
C VAL A 59 8.92 2.74 -1.93
N GLN A 60 9.17 3.07 -0.67
CA GLN A 60 10.50 2.90 -0.05
C GLN A 60 10.88 1.43 0.10
N SER A 61 9.92 0.54 0.39
CA SER A 61 10.20 -0.89 0.58
C SER A 61 10.48 -1.65 -0.72
N LEU A 62 10.14 -1.10 -1.88
CA LEU A 62 10.42 -1.73 -3.19
C LEU A 62 11.88 -1.63 -3.65
N SER A 63 12.72 -0.81 -3.02
CA SER A 63 14.14 -0.61 -3.42
C SER A 63 14.30 -0.29 -4.91
N LEU A 64 13.52 0.65 -5.40
CA LEU A 64 13.50 1.02 -6.82
C LEU A 64 14.81 1.69 -7.25
N LYS A 65 15.14 1.59 -8.54
CA LYS A 65 16.29 2.30 -9.10
C LYS A 65 16.12 3.81 -8.96
N LYS A 66 17.17 4.48 -8.50
CA LYS A 66 17.19 5.95 -8.40
C LYS A 66 17.08 6.59 -9.79
N ARG A 67 16.63 7.85 -9.81
CA ARG A 67 16.47 8.67 -11.03
C ARG A 67 15.52 8.05 -12.08
N THR A 68 14.54 7.28 -11.61
CA THR A 68 13.45 6.75 -12.44
C THR A 68 12.14 7.45 -12.10
N TYR A 69 11.15 7.29 -12.98
CA TYR A 69 9.80 7.75 -12.74
C TYR A 69 8.98 6.67 -12.01
N ILE A 70 8.03 7.13 -11.21
CA ILE A 70 6.90 6.33 -10.76
C ILE A 70 5.67 6.89 -11.47
N ALA A 71 4.98 6.04 -12.21
CA ALA A 71 3.76 6.38 -12.91
C ALA A 71 2.59 6.41 -11.93
N VAL A 72 1.72 7.42 -12.02
CA VAL A 72 0.59 7.66 -11.11
C VAL A 72 -0.59 8.18 -11.94
N PRO A 73 -1.84 7.76 -11.71
CA PRO A 73 -3.00 8.34 -12.38
C PRO A 73 -3.08 9.85 -12.17
N ASN A 74 -3.53 10.59 -13.18
CA ASN A 74 -3.79 12.03 -13.05
C ASN A 74 -5.07 12.32 -12.24
N ILE A 75 -5.97 11.35 -12.10
CA ILE A 75 -7.13 11.40 -11.18
C ILE A 75 -6.85 10.47 -10.00
N THR A 76 -6.48 11.06 -8.88
CA THR A 76 -6.23 10.37 -7.61
C THR A 76 -6.23 11.38 -6.45
N PHE A 77 -6.23 10.87 -5.21
CA PHE A 77 -5.93 11.71 -4.06
C PHE A 77 -4.49 12.23 -4.17
N ILE A 78 -4.29 13.53 -3.92
CA ILE A 78 -2.98 14.18 -4.06
C ILE A 78 -1.87 13.48 -3.25
N GLY A 79 -2.23 12.83 -2.15
CA GLY A 79 -1.31 12.04 -1.32
C GLY A 79 -0.60 10.93 -2.09
N THR A 80 -1.20 10.38 -3.15
CA THR A 80 -0.57 9.34 -3.99
C THR A 80 0.65 9.90 -4.72
N ALA A 81 0.52 11.05 -5.40
CA ALA A 81 1.63 11.71 -6.08
C ALA A 81 2.66 12.28 -5.10
N ASN A 82 2.20 12.91 -4.01
CA ASN A 82 3.10 13.45 -2.98
C ASN A 82 3.93 12.35 -2.29
N SER A 83 3.38 11.16 -2.11
CA SER A 83 4.13 10.02 -1.55
C SER A 83 5.32 9.63 -2.43
N VAL A 84 5.19 9.75 -3.75
CA VAL A 84 6.29 9.52 -4.71
C VAL A 84 7.36 10.60 -4.55
N LEU A 85 6.96 11.88 -4.51
CA LEU A 85 7.89 13.01 -4.35
C LEU A 85 8.64 12.95 -3.02
N LEU A 86 7.92 12.71 -1.92
CA LEU A 86 8.51 12.56 -0.58
C LEU A 86 9.46 11.36 -0.48
N SER A 87 9.27 10.35 -1.32
CA SER A 87 10.17 9.20 -1.41
C SER A 87 11.40 9.45 -2.32
N GLY A 88 11.56 10.67 -2.86
CA GLY A 88 12.71 11.07 -3.69
C GLY A 88 12.65 10.61 -5.16
N TYR A 89 11.45 10.24 -5.66
CA TYR A 89 11.25 9.85 -7.06
C TYR A 89 10.51 10.92 -7.86
N LYS A 90 10.61 10.83 -9.19
CA LYS A 90 9.88 11.70 -10.12
C LYS A 90 8.51 11.11 -10.42
N VAL A 91 7.47 11.94 -10.36
CA VAL A 91 6.11 11.56 -10.76
C VAL A 91 5.99 11.64 -12.29
N LEU A 92 5.31 10.64 -12.87
CA LEU A 92 4.88 10.63 -14.25
C LEU A 92 3.36 10.42 -14.25
N LEU A 93 2.60 11.46 -14.59
CA LEU A 93 1.15 11.40 -14.62
C LEU A 93 0.67 10.57 -15.82
N VAL A 94 -0.22 9.62 -15.57
CA VAL A 94 -0.88 8.77 -16.56
C VAL A 94 -2.32 9.20 -16.70
N ASP A 95 -2.75 9.39 -17.93
CA ASP A 95 -4.13 9.73 -18.21
C ASP A 95 -5.08 8.56 -17.90
N VAL A 96 -6.31 8.88 -17.56
CA VAL A 96 -7.34 7.89 -17.24
C VAL A 96 -8.35 7.81 -18.38
N ASP A 97 -9.09 6.72 -18.43
CA ASP A 97 -10.28 6.59 -19.26
C ASP A 97 -11.37 7.53 -18.75
N GLU A 98 -11.99 8.30 -19.65
CA GLU A 98 -12.99 9.33 -19.31
C GLU A 98 -14.26 8.74 -18.69
N THR A 99 -14.59 7.50 -19.02
CA THR A 99 -15.81 6.82 -18.55
C THR A 99 -15.63 6.24 -17.16
N THR A 100 -14.45 5.62 -16.92
CA THR A 100 -14.20 4.88 -15.68
C THR A 100 -13.42 5.68 -14.65
N GLY A 101 -12.66 6.69 -15.07
CA GLY A 101 -11.73 7.43 -14.21
C GLY A 101 -10.51 6.60 -13.79
N LEU A 102 -10.29 5.44 -14.41
CA LEU A 102 -9.20 4.53 -14.11
C LEU A 102 -8.15 4.52 -15.23
N VAL A 103 -6.92 4.15 -14.90
CA VAL A 103 -5.89 3.94 -15.92
C VAL A 103 -6.15 2.63 -16.65
N ASP A 104 -6.33 2.69 -17.96
CA ASP A 104 -6.33 1.52 -18.83
C ASP A 104 -4.91 1.17 -19.33
N LEU A 105 -4.78 0.01 -19.94
CA LEU A 105 -3.48 -0.45 -20.45
C LEU A 105 -2.94 0.43 -21.58
N ASN A 106 -3.78 1.06 -22.41
CA ASN A 106 -3.35 1.85 -23.56
C ASN A 106 -2.77 3.19 -23.09
N ASN A 107 -3.46 3.86 -22.16
CA ASN A 107 -2.98 5.10 -21.53
C ASN A 107 -1.65 4.88 -20.81
N LEU A 108 -1.52 3.77 -20.06
CA LEU A 108 -0.26 3.41 -19.42
C LEU A 108 0.86 3.22 -20.45
N LYS A 109 0.63 2.43 -21.51
CA LYS A 109 1.61 2.18 -22.59
C LYS A 109 2.07 3.46 -23.28
N LYS A 110 1.11 4.33 -23.63
CA LYS A 110 1.36 5.63 -24.28
C LYS A 110 2.27 6.51 -23.41
N THR A 111 1.92 6.63 -22.13
CA THR A 111 2.61 7.52 -21.19
C THR A 111 4.04 7.08 -20.90
N ILE A 112 4.28 5.78 -20.70
CA ILE A 112 5.61 5.29 -20.31
C ILE A 112 6.58 5.08 -21.49
N LYS A 113 6.11 5.26 -22.74
CA LYS A 113 6.96 5.10 -23.94
C LYS A 113 8.15 6.03 -23.87
N GLY A 114 9.37 5.49 -23.99
CA GLY A 114 10.63 6.25 -23.94
C GLY A 114 11.01 6.78 -22.55
N LYS A 115 10.29 6.43 -21.50
CA LYS A 115 10.59 6.86 -20.12
C LYS A 115 11.14 5.70 -19.29
N LYS A 116 12.07 6.02 -18.38
CA LYS A 116 12.60 5.05 -17.40
C LYS A 116 11.65 4.97 -16.19
N VAL A 117 10.62 4.14 -16.27
CA VAL A 117 9.64 3.91 -15.21
C VAL A 117 10.01 2.67 -14.42
N SER A 118 10.07 2.76 -13.10
CA SER A 118 10.39 1.63 -12.21
C SER A 118 9.18 1.10 -11.44
N CYS A 119 8.13 1.91 -11.29
CA CYS A 119 6.91 1.52 -10.60
C CYS A 119 5.70 2.22 -11.21
N PHE A 120 4.56 1.56 -11.13
CA PHE A 120 3.24 2.12 -11.40
C PHE A 120 2.38 1.98 -10.15
N ILE A 121 1.78 3.08 -9.70
CA ILE A 121 0.77 3.07 -8.64
C ILE A 121 -0.59 3.03 -9.32
N ASN A 122 -1.27 1.88 -9.21
CA ASN A 122 -2.59 1.66 -9.77
C ASN A 122 -3.64 2.03 -8.71
N VAL A 123 -4.49 3.01 -9.00
CA VAL A 123 -5.50 3.49 -8.04
C VAL A 123 -6.85 2.88 -8.38
N HIS A 124 -7.44 2.18 -7.42
CA HIS A 124 -8.78 1.58 -7.54
C HIS A 124 -9.84 2.59 -7.07
N LEU A 125 -10.06 3.63 -7.88
CA LEU A 125 -10.98 4.72 -7.56
C LEU A 125 -12.40 4.19 -7.34
N ASN A 126 -13.04 4.60 -6.23
CA ASN A 126 -14.37 4.15 -5.82
C ASN A 126 -14.54 2.62 -5.73
N GLY A 127 -13.43 1.87 -5.59
CA GLY A 127 -13.43 0.42 -5.54
C GLY A 127 -13.52 -0.26 -6.91
N ASN A 128 -13.50 0.48 -8.01
CA ASN A 128 -13.52 -0.06 -9.36
C ASN A 128 -12.15 -0.62 -9.77
N ILE A 129 -12.17 -1.62 -10.63
CA ILE A 129 -10.99 -2.33 -11.11
C ILE A 129 -11.02 -2.38 -12.64
N GLU A 130 -9.93 -1.94 -13.26
CA GLU A 130 -9.76 -1.93 -14.73
C GLU A 130 -8.50 -2.71 -15.09
N ASP A 131 -8.58 -3.55 -16.12
CA ASP A 131 -7.45 -4.20 -16.79
C ASP A 131 -6.34 -4.82 -15.89
N ILE A 132 -6.63 -5.13 -14.62
CA ILE A 132 -5.62 -5.49 -13.60
C ILE A 132 -4.65 -6.59 -14.06
N GLU A 133 -5.15 -7.66 -14.70
CA GLU A 133 -4.30 -8.75 -15.19
C GLU A 133 -3.45 -8.29 -16.38
N LYS A 134 -4.01 -7.50 -17.29
CA LYS A 134 -3.32 -7.02 -18.50
C LYS A 134 -2.21 -6.04 -18.11
N ILE A 135 -2.50 -5.11 -17.22
CA ILE A 135 -1.55 -4.14 -16.65
C ILE A 135 -0.41 -4.89 -15.94
N TYR A 136 -0.75 -5.86 -15.08
CA TYR A 136 0.26 -6.67 -14.39
C TYR A 136 1.20 -7.39 -15.35
N LYS A 137 0.68 -8.10 -16.33
CA LYS A 137 1.49 -8.80 -17.35
C LYS A 137 2.40 -7.86 -18.11
N PHE A 138 1.89 -6.69 -18.49
CA PHE A 138 2.65 -5.66 -19.18
C PHE A 138 3.78 -5.10 -18.32
N CYS A 139 3.51 -4.73 -17.08
CA CYS A 139 4.50 -4.20 -16.14
C CYS A 139 5.57 -5.25 -15.79
N LYS A 140 5.16 -6.49 -15.54
CA LYS A 140 6.07 -7.60 -15.23
C LYS A 140 7.08 -7.86 -16.35
N LYS A 141 6.65 -7.86 -17.62
CA LYS A 141 7.54 -8.01 -18.77
C LYS A 141 8.60 -6.90 -18.87
N ARG A 142 8.37 -5.75 -18.23
CA ARG A 142 9.25 -4.57 -18.22
C ARG A 142 9.98 -4.33 -16.91
N ASN A 143 9.88 -5.25 -15.95
CA ASN A 143 10.40 -5.09 -14.60
C ASN A 143 9.88 -3.81 -13.89
N ILE A 144 8.67 -3.37 -14.21
CA ILE A 144 7.97 -2.29 -13.54
C ILE A 144 7.22 -2.89 -12.36
N LYS A 145 7.47 -2.38 -11.15
CA LYS A 145 6.76 -2.76 -9.93
C LYS A 145 5.35 -2.18 -9.93
N ILE A 146 4.43 -2.83 -9.22
CA ILE A 146 3.05 -2.35 -9.09
C ILE A 146 2.71 -2.19 -7.60
N ILE A 147 2.20 -1.02 -7.26
CA ILE A 147 1.52 -0.75 -6.00
C ILE A 147 0.05 -0.53 -6.33
N ASP A 148 -0.85 -1.32 -5.74
CA ASP A 148 -2.28 -1.06 -5.78
C ASP A 148 -2.65 -0.12 -4.64
N ASP A 149 -3.04 1.12 -4.98
CA ASP A 149 -3.69 2.02 -4.04
C ASP A 149 -5.18 1.63 -3.94
N ALA A 150 -5.47 0.77 -2.99
CA ALA A 150 -6.79 0.23 -2.71
C ALA A 150 -7.50 0.96 -1.55
N CYS A 151 -7.14 2.23 -1.30
CA CYS A 151 -7.72 3.03 -0.22
C CYS A 151 -9.25 3.22 -0.34
N HIS A 152 -9.85 2.96 -1.50
CA HIS A 152 -11.30 2.96 -1.73
C HIS A 152 -11.88 1.57 -1.97
N ALA A 153 -11.06 0.51 -1.93
CA ALA A 153 -11.45 -0.78 -2.50
C ALA A 153 -11.45 -1.94 -1.48
N LEU A 154 -11.34 -1.68 -0.17
CA LEU A 154 -11.42 -2.74 0.82
C LEU A 154 -12.77 -3.47 0.71
N GLY A 155 -12.73 -4.79 0.55
CA GLY A 155 -13.92 -5.62 0.38
C GLY A 155 -14.35 -5.82 -1.08
N THR A 156 -13.80 -5.07 -2.03
CA THR A 156 -14.05 -5.29 -3.46
C THR A 156 -13.60 -6.68 -3.87
N THR A 157 -14.46 -7.35 -4.63
CA THR A 157 -14.15 -8.61 -5.32
C THR A 157 -14.30 -8.43 -6.82
N TYR A 158 -13.51 -9.17 -7.60
CA TYR A 158 -13.60 -9.18 -9.05
C TYR A 158 -13.53 -10.61 -9.58
N PHE A 159 -14.23 -10.85 -10.69
CA PHE A 159 -14.28 -12.17 -11.31
C PHE A 159 -13.18 -12.29 -12.37
N LEU A 160 -12.34 -13.31 -12.25
CA LEU A 160 -11.30 -13.58 -13.24
C LEU A 160 -11.07 -15.08 -13.40
N LYS A 161 -11.14 -15.57 -14.64
CA LYS A 161 -10.87 -16.97 -14.99
C LYS A 161 -11.65 -17.98 -14.14
N GLY A 162 -12.95 -17.74 -13.95
CA GLY A 162 -13.82 -18.65 -13.19
C GLY A 162 -13.75 -18.50 -11.65
N ASN A 163 -12.97 -17.55 -11.14
CA ASN A 163 -12.80 -17.34 -9.70
C ASN A 163 -13.11 -15.91 -9.27
N TYR A 164 -13.72 -15.77 -8.09
CA TYR A 164 -13.83 -14.47 -7.41
C TYR A 164 -12.56 -14.22 -6.60
N LEU A 165 -11.85 -13.14 -6.93
CA LEU A 165 -10.65 -12.70 -6.25
C LEU A 165 -10.96 -11.45 -5.45
N LYS A 166 -10.37 -11.33 -4.27
CA LYS A 166 -10.46 -10.12 -3.45
C LYS A 166 -9.38 -9.13 -3.86
N ILE A 167 -9.70 -7.84 -3.84
CA ILE A 167 -8.67 -6.81 -3.92
C ILE A 167 -7.70 -6.96 -2.74
N CYS A 168 -6.48 -6.50 -2.90
CA CYS A 168 -5.39 -6.67 -1.93
C CYS A 168 -4.94 -8.12 -1.68
N ASN A 169 -5.40 -9.11 -2.44
CA ASN A 169 -4.82 -10.47 -2.36
C ASN A 169 -3.39 -10.54 -2.93
N ASN A 170 -2.93 -9.43 -3.53
CA ASN A 170 -1.61 -9.27 -4.16
C ASN A 170 -1.26 -10.32 -5.22
N SER A 171 -2.26 -10.79 -5.98
CA SER A 171 -2.03 -11.68 -7.12
C SER A 171 -1.49 -10.94 -8.34
N PHE A 172 -1.84 -9.65 -8.49
CA PHE A 172 -1.49 -8.82 -9.64
C PHE A 172 -0.74 -7.53 -9.30
N CYS A 173 -0.17 -7.46 -8.08
CA CYS A 173 0.69 -6.37 -7.64
C CYS A 173 1.79 -6.86 -6.70
N ASP A 174 2.79 -6.03 -6.46
CA ASP A 174 3.85 -6.31 -5.47
C ASP A 174 3.37 -5.92 -4.05
N ILE A 175 2.60 -4.84 -3.94
CA ILE A 175 2.09 -4.27 -2.69
C ILE A 175 0.70 -3.70 -2.92
N SER A 176 -0.19 -3.83 -1.93
CA SER A 176 -1.43 -3.06 -1.85
C SER A 176 -1.41 -2.14 -0.64
N THR A 177 -2.08 -0.99 -0.74
CA THR A 177 -2.24 -0.04 0.37
C THR A 177 -3.70 0.22 0.68
N LEU A 178 -4.01 0.40 1.97
CA LEU A 178 -5.34 0.70 2.48
C LEU A 178 -5.32 1.95 3.34
N SER A 179 -6.47 2.62 3.43
CA SER A 179 -6.72 3.73 4.34
C SER A 179 -7.92 3.41 5.24
N PHE A 180 -7.81 3.83 6.51
CA PHE A 180 -8.87 3.73 7.52
C PHE A 180 -9.25 5.11 8.06
N HIS A 181 -9.09 6.16 7.24
CA HIS A 181 -9.60 7.50 7.50
C HIS A 181 -11.13 7.47 7.65
N PRO A 182 -11.76 8.38 8.41
CA PRO A 182 -13.22 8.38 8.66
C PRO A 182 -14.10 8.33 7.41
N THR A 183 -13.64 8.82 6.27
CA THR A 183 -14.38 8.77 5.00
C THR A 183 -14.32 7.42 4.27
N LYS A 184 -13.59 6.43 4.80
CA LYS A 184 -13.43 5.11 4.17
C LYS A 184 -14.49 4.13 4.67
N LEU A 185 -14.55 2.93 4.07
CA LEU A 185 -15.53 1.88 4.39
C LEU A 185 -15.50 1.43 5.86
N ILE A 186 -14.31 1.38 6.43
CA ILE A 186 -14.08 1.20 7.87
C ILE A 186 -13.12 2.27 8.36
N THR A 187 -13.19 2.62 9.64
CA THR A 187 -12.30 3.65 10.21
C THR A 187 -11.64 3.20 11.50
N THR A 188 -10.44 3.71 11.71
CA THR A 188 -9.72 3.65 13.00
C THR A 188 -9.47 5.06 13.58
N GLY A 189 -10.24 6.07 13.14
CA GLY A 189 -9.93 7.48 13.29
C GLY A 189 -8.91 7.88 12.23
N GLU A 190 -7.65 7.71 12.48
CA GLU A 190 -6.58 7.71 11.49
C GLU A 190 -5.99 6.31 11.37
N GLY A 191 -5.55 5.93 10.17
CA GLY A 191 -4.94 4.63 9.95
C GLY A 191 -4.75 4.29 8.48
N GLY A 192 -3.90 3.30 8.25
CA GLY A 192 -3.65 2.69 6.96
C GLY A 192 -3.00 1.33 7.11
N ALA A 193 -2.82 0.63 6.01
CA ALA A 193 -2.06 -0.61 5.98
C ALA A 193 -1.34 -0.82 4.65
N LEU A 194 -0.18 -1.45 4.72
CA LEU A 194 0.54 -2.01 3.59
C LEU A 194 0.37 -3.53 3.62
N LEU A 195 0.05 -4.12 2.46
CA LEU A 195 -0.11 -5.56 2.31
C LEU A 195 0.79 -6.09 1.20
N THR A 196 1.35 -7.28 1.38
CA THR A 196 2.17 -7.93 0.37
C THR A 196 2.21 -9.45 0.55
N ASN A 197 2.48 -10.17 -0.54
CA ASN A 197 2.78 -11.61 -0.47
C ASN A 197 4.29 -11.90 -0.46
N ASN A 198 5.12 -10.88 -0.62
CA ASN A 198 6.57 -11.01 -0.68
C ASN A 198 7.21 -10.81 0.70
N LYS A 199 7.84 -11.86 1.24
CA LYS A 199 8.48 -11.84 2.56
C LYS A 199 9.63 -10.82 2.66
N ASN A 200 10.37 -10.58 1.58
CA ASN A 200 11.48 -9.64 1.59
C ASN A 200 10.99 -8.19 1.63
N ILE A 201 9.93 -7.87 0.85
CA ILE A 201 9.26 -6.57 0.92
C ILE A 201 8.70 -6.34 2.33
N TYR A 202 8.01 -7.35 2.90
CA TYR A 202 7.48 -7.29 4.26
C TYR A 202 8.56 -6.99 5.31
N LYS A 203 9.67 -7.75 5.30
CA LYS A 203 10.80 -7.53 6.24
C LYS A 203 11.39 -6.12 6.11
N ARG A 204 11.58 -5.65 4.87
CA ARG A 204 12.08 -4.31 4.61
C ARG A 204 11.11 -3.23 5.08
N ALA A 205 9.80 -3.38 4.80
CA ALA A 205 8.79 -2.45 5.27
C ALA A 205 8.70 -2.40 6.80
N LEU A 206 8.80 -3.54 7.49
CA LEU A 206 8.87 -3.58 8.96
C LEU A 206 10.07 -2.82 9.50
N SER A 207 11.24 -2.99 8.89
CA SER A 207 12.45 -2.27 9.29
C SER A 207 12.27 -0.76 9.09
N LEU A 208 11.83 -0.31 7.90
CA LEU A 208 11.61 1.10 7.58
C LEU A 208 10.58 1.76 8.49
N MET A 209 9.47 1.08 8.76
CA MET A 209 8.42 1.56 9.68
C MET A 209 8.96 1.74 11.11
N ASN A 210 9.97 0.98 11.49
CA ASN A 210 10.59 1.03 12.82
C ASN A 210 12.01 1.63 12.75
N HIS A 211 12.16 2.78 12.13
CA HIS A 211 13.40 3.58 12.09
C HIS A 211 14.60 2.84 11.47
N GLY A 212 14.38 1.89 10.57
CA GLY A 212 15.45 1.05 10.01
C GLY A 212 15.91 -0.10 10.93
N TYR A 213 15.25 -0.26 12.06
CA TYR A 213 15.62 -1.22 13.10
C TYR A 213 15.30 -2.66 12.67
N GLN A 214 16.28 -3.55 12.78
CA GLN A 214 16.13 -4.98 12.48
C GLN A 214 16.36 -5.78 13.76
N ALA A 215 15.26 -6.29 14.34
CA ALA A 215 15.31 -7.02 15.61
C ALA A 215 16.30 -8.21 15.62
N ASP A 216 16.46 -8.87 14.47
CA ASP A 216 17.33 -10.04 14.32
C ASP A 216 18.83 -9.68 14.42
N LYS A 217 19.21 -8.42 14.17
CA LYS A 217 20.58 -7.94 14.20
C LYS A 217 20.98 -7.29 15.52
N ILE A 218 20.02 -7.12 16.42
CA ILE A 218 20.21 -6.52 17.75
C ILE A 218 21.16 -7.35 18.63
N LYS A 219 21.13 -8.66 18.49
CA LYS A 219 21.95 -9.59 19.30
C LYS A 219 23.45 -9.50 19.00
N GLU A 220 23.88 -8.80 17.94
CA GLU A 220 25.26 -8.79 17.46
C GLU A 220 26.02 -7.46 17.70
N GLY A 221 25.44 -6.48 18.40
CA GLY A 221 26.13 -5.20 18.72
C GLY A 221 26.43 -4.27 17.55
N LYS A 222 25.87 -4.53 16.36
CA LYS A 222 26.15 -3.78 15.11
C LYS A 222 25.16 -2.66 14.81
N TYR A 223 24.79 -1.87 15.81
CA TYR A 223 23.60 -1.02 15.79
C TYR A 223 23.66 0.24 14.93
N PHE A 224 24.81 0.88 14.79
CA PHE A 224 24.85 2.25 14.26
C PHE A 224 25.12 2.35 12.75
N HIS A 225 25.93 1.47 12.19
CA HIS A 225 26.38 1.62 10.79
C HIS A 225 25.32 1.24 9.72
N GLU A 226 24.39 0.33 10.03
CA GLU A 226 23.38 -0.09 9.04
C GLU A 226 22.16 0.83 9.00
N TYR A 227 21.89 1.60 10.07
CA TYR A 227 20.81 2.57 10.12
C TYR A 227 20.96 3.65 9.04
N TYR A 228 22.15 4.23 8.91
CA TYR A 228 22.44 5.24 7.90
C TYR A 228 22.41 4.71 6.47
N LYS A 229 22.79 3.46 6.23
CA LYS A 229 22.75 2.86 4.89
C LYS A 229 21.34 2.64 4.34
N VAL A 230 20.34 2.51 5.21
CA VAL A 230 18.94 2.33 4.78
C VAL A 230 18.31 3.65 4.36
N PHE A 231 18.63 4.75 5.06
CA PHE A 231 18.04 6.07 4.83
C PHE A 231 18.90 7.00 3.98
N TYR A 232 20.22 6.80 3.98
CA TYR A 232 21.20 7.62 3.28
C TYR A 232 22.15 6.72 2.48
N PRO A 233 21.68 6.20 1.33
CA PRO A 233 22.53 5.41 0.46
C PRO A 233 23.60 6.23 -0.23
#